data_bc0c4bc82f8755373b17cc5b6c271abc
#
_entry.id   bc0c4bc82f8755373b17cc5b6c271abc
#
_cell.length_a   1.000
_cell.length_b   1.000
_cell.length_c   1.000
_cell.angle_alpha   90.00
_cell.angle_beta   90.00
_cell.angle_gamma   90.00
#
_symmetry.space_group_name_H-M   'P 1'
#
loop_
_entity.id
_entity.type
_entity.pdbx_description
1 polymer ?
#
loop_
_entity_poly.entity_id
_entity_poly.type
_entity_poly.pdbx_seq_one_letter_code
_entity_poly.pdbx_strand_id
1 'polypeptide(L)'
;VLIANSRGGNAVRNYLQNGSGAGKVSHAILCGTPNHGVFADPKRAPNAEFNGAGAFLMGLNAPQGPNGDEVTPVVKWMTIRSDNNDKYAQPDGAWIGAKGMATHVTFEGPALKGAENVVIAGIDHRETAYSAKAFEAMFRFITGKPPVSLAVAPEASVVLDGKVSGYFAYAATGAVPTNLPLVGATVELYAIEPRTGERVGAAVHSKTIVADGAWGPFKADPQARYEFVLAAPGYATTHIYRSPFPRSSGIVNLRVEKILDADKDAAAIVIMTRPRGYFGLPRDSISLDGKNPPGVPSGVAGVASSKLKLGEAASRPVLGTFNDERLIGRSWPVANNELSYLELTY
;
A
#
# COMPACT_ATOMS: atom_id res chain seq x y z
N VAL A 1 8.51 20.93 2.00
CA VAL A 1 9.00 19.55 1.82
C VAL A 1 8.03 18.76 0.98
N LEU A 2 8.54 17.99 0.00
CA LEU A 2 7.77 17.02 -0.77
C LEU A 2 8.32 15.63 -0.50
N ILE A 3 7.45 14.69 -0.18
CA ILE A 3 7.78 13.27 0.01
C ILE A 3 6.87 12.47 -0.92
N ALA A 4 7.45 11.64 -1.77
CA ALA A 4 6.69 10.89 -2.75
C ALA A 4 7.19 9.46 -2.88
N ASN A 5 6.26 8.53 -3.07
CA ASN A 5 6.57 7.12 -3.33
C ASN A 5 6.33 6.78 -4.80
N SER A 6 7.20 5.96 -5.36
CA SER A 6 7.05 5.36 -6.68
C SER A 6 6.82 6.42 -7.78
N ARG A 7 5.76 6.26 -8.59
CA ARG A 7 5.33 7.20 -9.64
C ARG A 7 5.22 8.66 -9.16
N GLY A 8 4.82 8.87 -7.89
CA GLY A 8 4.71 10.20 -7.31
C GLY A 8 6.03 10.97 -7.34
N GLY A 9 7.17 10.28 -7.25
CA GLY A 9 8.49 10.90 -7.34
C GLY A 9 8.77 11.49 -8.72
N ASN A 10 8.36 10.83 -9.81
CA ASN A 10 8.51 11.38 -11.16
C ASN A 10 7.64 12.64 -11.34
N ALA A 11 6.45 12.67 -10.73
CA ALA A 11 5.61 13.88 -10.73
C ALA A 11 6.27 15.03 -9.95
N VAL A 12 6.88 14.74 -8.78
CA VAL A 12 7.65 15.72 -8.01
C VAL A 12 8.83 16.26 -8.82
N ARG A 13 9.60 15.39 -9.47
CA ARG A 13 10.71 15.79 -10.35
C ARG A 13 10.24 16.71 -11.46
N ASN A 14 9.20 16.29 -12.18
CA ASN A 14 8.64 17.10 -13.28
C ASN A 14 8.14 18.47 -12.80
N TYR A 15 7.46 18.51 -11.65
CA TYR A 15 6.99 19.77 -11.06
C TYR A 15 8.14 20.72 -10.69
N LEU A 16 9.24 20.20 -10.15
CA LEU A 16 10.38 20.99 -9.71
C LEU A 16 11.31 21.40 -10.87
N GLN A 17 11.45 20.56 -11.89
CA GLN A 17 12.32 20.81 -13.04
C GLN A 17 11.65 21.65 -14.13
N ASN A 18 10.38 21.37 -14.43
CA ASN A 18 9.65 21.95 -15.57
C ASN A 18 8.50 22.87 -15.14
N GLY A 19 8.18 22.92 -13.84
CA GLY A 19 7.16 23.78 -13.28
C GLY A 19 7.75 24.95 -12.47
N SER A 20 6.89 25.71 -11.81
CA SER A 20 7.26 26.85 -10.97
C SER A 20 7.58 26.50 -9.52
N GLY A 21 7.86 25.21 -9.23
CA GLY A 21 7.93 24.70 -7.86
C GLY A 21 9.27 24.86 -7.15
N ALA A 22 10.37 24.97 -7.88
CA ALA A 22 11.72 24.91 -7.31
C ALA A 22 11.99 25.94 -6.20
N GLY A 23 11.59 27.21 -6.37
CA GLY A 23 11.74 28.25 -5.35
C GLY A 23 10.83 28.11 -4.12
N LYS A 24 9.89 27.17 -4.10
CA LYS A 24 8.91 26.96 -3.02
C LYS A 24 9.19 25.72 -2.19
N VAL A 25 10.15 24.89 -2.60
CA VAL A 25 10.42 23.58 -2.00
C VAL A 25 11.86 23.51 -1.53
N SER A 26 12.05 23.27 -0.24
CA SER A 26 13.39 23.15 0.35
C SER A 26 13.96 21.73 0.19
N HIS A 27 13.13 20.69 0.33
CA HIS A 27 13.53 19.30 0.30
C HIS A 27 12.56 18.47 -0.54
N ALA A 28 13.09 17.56 -1.34
CA ALA A 28 12.35 16.54 -2.08
C ALA A 28 12.89 15.15 -1.76
N ILE A 29 12.03 14.25 -1.34
CA ILE A 29 12.37 12.88 -0.96
C ILE A 29 11.60 11.91 -1.83
N LEU A 30 12.32 11.05 -2.54
CA LEU A 30 11.81 10.11 -3.53
C LEU A 30 12.01 8.68 -3.02
N CYS A 31 10.91 8.02 -2.67
CA CYS A 31 10.92 6.68 -2.07
C CYS A 31 10.56 5.63 -3.11
N GLY A 32 11.48 4.74 -3.47
CA GLY A 32 11.26 3.72 -4.49
C GLY A 32 10.86 4.29 -5.86
N THR A 33 11.22 5.53 -6.14
CA THR A 33 10.89 6.18 -7.41
C THR A 33 11.70 5.55 -8.53
N PRO A 34 11.08 5.13 -9.65
CA PRO A 34 11.78 4.58 -10.79
C PRO A 34 12.45 5.69 -11.62
N ASN A 35 13.49 6.32 -11.04
CA ASN A 35 14.14 7.47 -11.64
C ASN A 35 14.72 7.18 -13.03
N HIS A 36 15.20 5.96 -13.25
CA HIS A 36 15.69 5.49 -14.54
C HIS A 36 14.76 4.44 -15.19
N GLY A 37 13.48 4.44 -14.76
CA GLY A 37 12.44 3.56 -15.28
C GLY A 37 12.30 2.23 -14.54
N VAL A 38 11.29 1.45 -14.93
CA VAL A 38 11.11 0.03 -14.55
C VAL A 38 11.58 -0.89 -15.67
N PHE A 39 11.80 -0.35 -16.84
CA PHE A 39 12.53 -0.91 -17.97
C PHE A 39 13.17 0.24 -18.77
N ALA A 40 14.20 -0.06 -19.58
CA ALA A 40 14.88 0.90 -20.45
C ALA A 40 15.07 0.26 -21.83
N ASP A 41 14.10 0.47 -22.73
CA ASP A 41 14.13 -0.05 -24.10
C ASP A 41 13.59 1.02 -25.07
N PRO A 42 14.43 1.56 -25.99
CA PRO A 42 14.01 2.60 -26.92
C PRO A 42 12.98 2.12 -27.95
N LYS A 43 12.86 0.80 -28.16
CA LYS A 43 11.95 0.21 -29.14
C LYS A 43 10.60 -0.19 -28.53
N ARG A 44 10.53 -0.32 -27.22
CA ARG A 44 9.32 -0.75 -26.51
C ARG A 44 8.65 0.43 -25.82
N ALA A 45 7.39 0.72 -26.18
CA ALA A 45 6.59 1.77 -25.56
C ALA A 45 7.40 3.08 -25.31
N PRO A 46 7.95 3.73 -26.36
CA PRO A 46 8.87 4.85 -26.23
C PRO A 46 8.27 6.06 -25.48
N ASN A 47 6.94 6.15 -25.44
CA ASN A 47 6.23 7.22 -24.73
C ASN A 47 5.75 6.82 -23.31
N ALA A 48 6.10 5.61 -22.83
CA ALA A 48 5.71 5.20 -21.48
C ALA A 48 6.53 5.96 -20.44
N GLU A 49 5.85 6.51 -19.45
CA GLU A 49 6.46 7.28 -18.36
C GLU A 49 7.44 6.47 -17.49
N PHE A 50 7.38 5.13 -17.55
CA PHE A 50 8.26 4.22 -16.84
C PHE A 50 9.38 3.63 -17.70
N ASN A 51 9.51 4.09 -18.92
CA ASN A 51 10.62 3.68 -19.80
C ASN A 51 11.83 4.60 -19.60
N GLY A 52 12.92 4.08 -19.02
CA GLY A 52 14.16 4.83 -18.82
C GLY A 52 14.80 5.34 -20.11
N ALA A 53 14.56 4.66 -21.25
CA ALA A 53 14.96 5.11 -22.59
C ALA A 53 13.90 5.96 -23.29
N GLY A 54 12.78 6.26 -22.63
CA GLY A 54 11.71 7.09 -23.17
C GLY A 54 11.98 8.59 -23.00
N ALA A 55 11.39 9.42 -23.86
CA ALA A 55 11.62 10.87 -23.88
C ALA A 55 11.34 11.55 -22.52
N PHE A 56 10.32 11.09 -21.78
CA PHE A 56 9.97 11.68 -20.50
C PHE A 56 11.08 11.52 -19.46
N LEU A 57 11.53 10.29 -19.19
CA LEU A 57 12.59 10.05 -18.20
C LEU A 57 13.95 10.52 -18.69
N MET A 58 14.26 10.42 -19.97
CA MET A 58 15.47 11.02 -20.53
C MET A 58 15.50 12.54 -20.31
N GLY A 59 14.37 13.22 -20.47
CA GLY A 59 14.24 14.64 -20.19
C GLY A 59 14.42 14.99 -18.71
N LEU A 60 13.83 14.20 -17.80
CA LEU A 60 14.03 14.37 -16.36
C LEU A 60 15.47 14.09 -15.91
N ASN A 61 16.16 13.16 -16.55
CA ASN A 61 17.54 12.77 -16.25
C ASN A 61 18.58 13.60 -17.00
N ALA A 62 18.15 14.56 -17.81
CA ALA A 62 19.08 15.48 -18.45
C ALA A 62 19.80 16.33 -17.39
N PRO A 63 21.10 16.64 -17.60
CA PRO A 63 21.89 17.45 -16.68
C PRO A 63 21.23 18.76 -16.31
N GLN A 64 21.06 19.04 -15.01
CA GLN A 64 20.43 20.26 -14.47
C GLN A 64 21.45 21.30 -13.98
N GLY A 65 22.74 21.01 -14.05
CA GLY A 65 23.81 21.88 -13.58
C GLY A 65 25.18 21.48 -14.10
N PRO A 66 26.22 22.26 -13.77
CA PRO A 66 27.58 22.07 -14.29
C PRO A 66 28.21 20.72 -13.90
N ASN A 67 27.77 20.12 -12.81
CA ASN A 67 28.25 18.80 -12.35
C ASN A 67 27.56 17.64 -13.07
N GLY A 68 26.61 17.91 -13.95
CA GLY A 68 25.80 16.89 -14.62
C GLY A 68 24.80 16.21 -13.68
N ASP A 69 24.35 16.92 -12.64
CA ASP A 69 23.32 16.41 -11.72
C ASP A 69 21.97 16.27 -12.43
N GLU A 70 21.21 15.24 -12.07
CA GLU A 70 19.88 14.94 -12.61
C GLU A 70 18.77 15.64 -11.82
N VAL A 71 19.13 16.59 -10.96
CA VAL A 71 18.23 17.25 -10.01
C VAL A 71 18.36 18.76 -10.05
N THR A 72 17.28 19.46 -9.73
CA THR A 72 17.25 20.93 -9.67
C THR A 72 18.14 21.45 -8.52
N PRO A 73 19.15 22.30 -8.77
CA PRO A 73 20.19 22.64 -7.80
C PRO A 73 19.72 23.35 -6.53
N VAL A 74 18.59 24.08 -6.57
CA VAL A 74 18.09 24.88 -5.43
C VAL A 74 17.31 24.06 -4.41
N VAL A 75 17.04 22.80 -4.69
CA VAL A 75 16.31 21.87 -3.81
C VAL A 75 17.28 20.84 -3.25
N LYS A 76 17.13 20.49 -1.98
CA LYS A 76 17.85 19.34 -1.39
C LYS A 76 17.11 18.06 -1.75
N TRP A 77 17.81 17.10 -2.34
CA TRP A 77 17.23 15.86 -2.83
C TRP A 77 17.74 14.64 -2.08
N MET A 78 16.82 13.74 -1.77
CA MET A 78 17.12 12.41 -1.26
C MET A 78 16.35 11.36 -2.06
N THR A 79 16.97 10.22 -2.31
CA THR A 79 16.29 9.01 -2.76
C THR A 79 16.44 7.91 -1.72
N ILE A 80 15.36 7.17 -1.46
CA ILE A 80 15.37 5.97 -0.64
C ILE A 80 15.01 4.79 -1.52
N ARG A 81 15.87 3.79 -1.55
CA ARG A 81 15.65 2.56 -2.30
C ARG A 81 15.94 1.32 -1.45
N SER A 82 15.43 0.19 -1.87
CA SER A 82 15.84 -1.11 -1.37
C SER A 82 17.19 -1.51 -1.98
N ASP A 83 17.75 -2.59 -1.51
CA ASP A 83 18.82 -3.33 -2.18
C ASP A 83 18.27 -4.07 -3.42
N ASN A 84 17.99 -5.37 -3.32
CA ASN A 84 17.46 -6.20 -4.42
C ASN A 84 16.00 -6.60 -4.22
N ASN A 85 15.29 -6.04 -3.23
CA ASN A 85 13.94 -6.48 -2.87
C ASN A 85 12.81 -5.58 -3.40
N ASP A 86 13.14 -4.53 -4.16
CA ASP A 86 12.12 -3.74 -4.87
C ASP A 86 11.70 -4.45 -6.15
N LYS A 87 10.42 -4.87 -6.21
CA LYS A 87 9.89 -5.62 -7.37
C LYS A 87 9.91 -4.86 -8.69
N TYR A 88 9.94 -3.54 -8.65
CA TYR A 88 9.99 -2.70 -9.86
C TYR A 88 11.41 -2.34 -10.30
N ALA A 89 12.42 -2.80 -9.57
CA ALA A 89 13.82 -2.63 -9.90
C ALA A 89 14.49 -4.00 -10.19
N GLN A 90 13.82 -4.87 -10.95
CA GLN A 90 14.28 -6.22 -11.26
C GLN A 90 14.66 -6.37 -12.73
N PRO A 91 15.73 -7.12 -13.05
CA PRO A 91 16.25 -7.23 -14.41
C PRO A 91 15.43 -8.15 -15.34
N ASP A 92 14.53 -8.98 -14.80
CA ASP A 92 13.91 -10.12 -15.50
C ASP A 92 12.49 -9.85 -16.04
N GLY A 93 11.94 -8.67 -15.83
CA GLY A 93 10.62 -8.27 -16.31
C GLY A 93 9.43 -8.98 -15.66
N ALA A 94 9.62 -9.88 -14.69
CA ALA A 94 8.55 -10.68 -14.10
C ALA A 94 7.45 -9.80 -13.47
N TRP A 95 7.83 -8.74 -12.78
CA TRP A 95 6.92 -7.86 -12.06
C TRP A 95 6.27 -6.76 -12.89
N ILE A 96 6.66 -6.62 -14.15
CA ILE A 96 6.03 -5.72 -15.11
C ILE A 96 5.22 -6.47 -16.18
N GLY A 97 4.90 -7.75 -15.90
CA GLY A 97 4.09 -8.59 -16.79
C GLY A 97 4.82 -9.07 -18.04
N ALA A 98 6.16 -9.11 -18.02
CA ALA A 98 6.99 -9.50 -19.15
C ALA A 98 8.13 -10.43 -18.71
N LYS A 99 7.79 -11.50 -17.99
CA LYS A 99 8.74 -12.50 -17.46
C LYS A 99 9.69 -13.01 -18.53
N GLY A 100 10.99 -12.98 -18.24
CA GLY A 100 12.04 -13.38 -19.16
C GLY A 100 12.51 -12.27 -20.12
N MET A 101 11.89 -11.09 -20.06
CA MET A 101 12.37 -9.93 -20.79
C MET A 101 13.41 -9.16 -19.96
N ALA A 102 14.57 -8.90 -20.54
CA ALA A 102 15.55 -8.02 -19.92
C ALA A 102 14.97 -6.60 -19.76
N THR A 103 14.92 -6.09 -18.53
CA THR A 103 14.45 -4.73 -18.30
C THR A 103 15.51 -3.67 -18.52
N HIS A 104 16.79 -4.05 -18.50
CA HIS A 104 17.94 -3.14 -18.49
C HIS A 104 17.95 -2.17 -17.29
N VAL A 105 17.19 -2.49 -16.24
CA VAL A 105 17.13 -1.75 -14.97
C VAL A 105 17.49 -2.70 -13.85
N THR A 106 18.30 -2.24 -12.92
CA THR A 106 18.69 -2.98 -11.71
C THR A 106 18.13 -2.29 -10.46
N PHE A 107 18.32 -2.90 -9.29
CA PHE A 107 17.96 -2.29 -8.01
C PHE A 107 18.66 -0.95 -7.72
N GLU A 108 19.71 -0.60 -8.47
CA GLU A 108 20.36 0.70 -8.40
C GLU A 108 19.68 1.78 -9.25
N GLY A 109 18.78 1.38 -10.16
CA GLY A 109 18.04 2.29 -11.03
C GLY A 109 17.26 3.42 -10.32
N PRO A 110 16.76 3.25 -9.09
CA PRO A 110 16.18 4.36 -8.30
C PRO A 110 17.18 5.39 -7.79
N ALA A 111 18.52 5.15 -7.84
CA ALA A 111 19.52 6.17 -7.48
C ALA A 111 19.44 7.36 -8.44
N LEU A 112 19.85 8.53 -7.96
CA LEU A 112 19.72 9.78 -8.70
C LEU A 112 20.98 10.64 -8.49
N LYS A 113 21.61 11.09 -9.56
CA LYS A 113 22.81 11.89 -9.50
C LYS A 113 22.49 13.30 -8.95
N GLY A 114 23.28 13.76 -7.97
CA GLY A 114 23.04 15.00 -7.27
C GLY A 114 22.11 14.91 -6.07
N ALA A 115 21.56 13.71 -5.77
CA ALA A 115 20.78 13.48 -4.57
C ALA A 115 21.58 12.69 -3.52
N GLU A 116 21.18 12.78 -2.25
CA GLU A 116 21.58 11.83 -1.23
C GLU A 116 20.86 10.48 -1.51
N ASN A 117 21.63 9.44 -1.80
CA ASN A 117 21.11 8.12 -2.16
C ASN A 117 21.20 7.16 -0.98
N VAL A 118 20.07 6.86 -0.35
CA VAL A 118 19.96 5.96 0.80
C VAL A 118 19.50 4.59 0.37
N VAL A 119 20.26 3.55 0.75
CA VAL A 119 19.90 2.14 0.53
C VAL A 119 19.49 1.54 1.86
N ILE A 120 18.30 0.96 1.93
CA ILE A 120 17.80 0.24 3.09
C ILE A 120 17.59 -1.21 2.70
N ALA A 121 18.44 -2.09 3.23
CA ALA A 121 18.42 -3.50 2.87
C ALA A 121 17.13 -4.20 3.32
N GLY A 122 16.63 -5.11 2.49
CA GLY A 122 15.53 -6.02 2.78
C GLY A 122 14.13 -5.41 2.74
N ILE A 123 13.97 -4.10 2.57
CA ILE A 123 12.64 -3.47 2.48
C ILE A 123 12.03 -3.66 1.09
N ASP A 124 10.70 -3.69 1.00
CA ASP A 124 10.01 -3.73 -0.28
C ASP A 124 9.75 -2.34 -0.87
N HIS A 125 9.17 -2.30 -2.06
CA HIS A 125 8.88 -1.08 -2.79
C HIS A 125 8.05 -0.05 -2.01
N ARG A 126 7.06 -0.49 -1.21
CA ARG A 126 6.22 0.41 -0.41
C ARG A 126 6.91 0.81 0.88
N GLU A 127 7.66 -0.09 1.49
CA GLU A 127 8.41 0.15 2.73
C GLU A 127 9.49 1.22 2.57
N THR A 128 9.92 1.54 1.35
CA THR A 128 10.78 2.69 1.08
C THR A 128 10.20 4.01 1.61
N ALA A 129 8.86 4.10 1.76
CA ALA A 129 8.17 5.28 2.28
C ALA A 129 7.60 5.10 3.70
N TYR A 130 7.44 3.85 4.16
CA TYR A 130 6.68 3.56 5.39
C TYR A 130 7.48 2.88 6.49
N SER A 131 8.66 2.33 6.19
CA SER A 131 9.46 1.66 7.23
C SER A 131 10.02 2.64 8.25
N ALA A 132 10.24 2.17 9.48
CA ALA A 132 10.85 2.98 10.54
C ALA A 132 12.24 3.51 10.12
N LYS A 133 13.04 2.70 9.42
CA LYS A 133 14.35 3.12 8.88
C LYS A 133 14.22 4.19 7.80
N ALA A 134 13.20 4.11 6.93
CA ALA A 134 12.93 5.16 5.94
C ALA A 134 12.53 6.47 6.64
N PHE A 135 11.66 6.39 7.65
CA PHE A 135 11.31 7.56 8.47
C PHE A 135 12.54 8.18 9.14
N GLU A 136 13.42 7.38 9.72
CA GLU A 136 14.66 7.89 10.34
C GLU A 136 15.53 8.65 9.34
N ALA A 137 15.75 8.09 8.15
CA ALA A 137 16.51 8.72 7.09
C ALA A 137 15.88 10.05 6.64
N MET A 138 14.57 10.05 6.38
CA MET A 138 13.82 11.25 5.99
C MET A 138 13.86 12.34 7.07
N PHE A 139 13.64 11.97 8.33
CA PHE A 139 13.65 12.90 9.45
C PHE A 139 15.02 13.56 9.61
N ARG A 140 16.09 12.76 9.57
CA ARG A 140 17.48 13.25 9.63
C ARG A 140 17.80 14.20 8.47
N PHE A 141 17.40 13.84 7.27
CA PHE A 141 17.61 14.66 6.07
C PHE A 141 16.93 16.02 6.16
N ILE A 142 15.68 16.07 6.66
CA ILE A 142 14.90 17.31 6.78
C ILE A 142 15.40 18.19 7.93
N THR A 143 15.72 17.58 9.09
CA THR A 143 15.97 18.31 10.34
C THR A 143 17.45 18.44 10.70
N GLY A 144 18.32 17.67 10.04
CA GLY A 144 19.75 17.56 10.38
C GLY A 144 20.03 16.73 11.63
N LYS A 145 19.01 16.12 12.26
CA LYS A 145 19.13 15.36 13.52
C LYS A 145 18.33 14.05 13.43
N PRO A 146 18.76 12.98 14.11
CA PRO A 146 17.96 11.76 14.22
C PRO A 146 16.67 12.02 15.02
N PRO A 147 15.58 11.26 14.79
CA PRO A 147 14.39 11.33 15.63
C PRO A 147 14.73 10.82 17.05
N VAL A 148 14.01 11.33 18.05
CA VAL A 148 14.17 10.91 19.45
C VAL A 148 13.75 9.44 19.65
N SER A 149 12.77 8.98 18.89
CA SER A 149 12.26 7.61 18.93
C SER A 149 11.68 7.21 17.58
N LEU A 150 11.81 5.94 17.24
CA LEU A 150 11.14 5.30 16.11
C LEU A 150 9.83 4.61 16.53
N ALA A 151 9.59 4.48 17.83
CA ALA A 151 8.35 3.89 18.34
C ALA A 151 7.17 4.84 18.13
N VAL A 152 6.05 4.26 17.73
CA VAL A 152 4.77 5.00 17.65
C VAL A 152 4.26 5.22 19.08
N ALA A 153 4.23 6.49 19.52
CA ALA A 153 3.68 6.85 20.81
C ALA A 153 2.14 6.77 20.76
N PRO A 154 1.49 5.93 21.58
CA PRO A 154 0.04 5.85 21.61
C PRO A 154 -0.59 7.17 22.07
N GLU A 155 -1.77 7.49 21.54
CA GLU A 155 -2.60 8.60 22.01
C GLU A 155 -3.57 8.11 23.10
N ALA A 156 -3.87 8.96 24.05
CA ALA A 156 -4.85 8.65 25.10
C ALA A 156 -6.30 8.64 24.56
N SER A 157 -6.55 9.31 23.45
CA SER A 157 -7.86 9.36 22.78
C SER A 157 -7.63 9.32 21.28
N VAL A 158 -8.18 8.32 20.63
CA VAL A 158 -8.01 8.07 19.20
C VAL A 158 -9.29 8.44 18.46
N VAL A 159 -9.16 9.21 17.38
CA VAL A 159 -10.25 9.51 16.44
C VAL A 159 -9.90 8.93 15.08
N LEU A 160 -10.79 8.10 14.57
CA LEU A 160 -10.65 7.46 13.27
C LEU A 160 -11.63 8.06 12.27
N ASP A 161 -11.15 8.27 11.06
CA ASP A 161 -11.95 8.69 9.92
C ASP A 161 -11.30 8.20 8.62
N GLY A 162 -12.03 8.27 7.54
CA GLY A 162 -11.57 7.90 6.22
C GLY A 162 -12.72 7.87 5.23
N LYS A 163 -12.47 7.38 4.04
CA LYS A 163 -13.48 7.31 2.97
C LYS A 163 -13.84 5.87 2.64
N VAL A 164 -15.10 5.69 2.21
CA VAL A 164 -15.57 4.45 1.61
C VAL A 164 -15.60 4.61 0.10
N SER A 165 -14.95 3.68 -0.59
CA SER A 165 -14.89 3.63 -2.05
C SER A 165 -15.26 2.25 -2.57
N GLY A 166 -15.50 2.16 -3.87
CA GLY A 166 -15.86 0.92 -4.57
C GLY A 166 -15.04 0.73 -5.84
N TYR A 167 -15.73 0.22 -6.84
CA TYR A 167 -15.18 -0.04 -8.16
C TYR A 167 -16.03 0.62 -9.22
N PHE A 168 -15.44 0.98 -10.35
CA PHE A 168 -16.15 1.22 -11.58
C PHE A 168 -15.70 0.20 -12.65
N ALA A 169 -16.61 -0.16 -13.55
CA ALA A 169 -16.33 -1.16 -14.56
C ALA A 169 -15.72 -0.50 -15.80
N TYR A 170 -14.62 -1.09 -16.30
CA TYR A 170 -14.15 -0.88 -17.66
C TYR A 170 -14.57 -2.07 -18.51
N ALA A 171 -15.23 -1.81 -19.63
CA ALA A 171 -15.77 -2.85 -20.50
C ALA A 171 -14.70 -3.86 -21.01
N ALA A 172 -13.45 -3.44 -21.15
CA ALA A 172 -12.37 -4.26 -21.67
C ALA A 172 -11.50 -4.96 -20.59
N THR A 173 -11.50 -4.50 -19.34
CA THR A 173 -10.54 -4.94 -18.31
C THR A 173 -11.18 -5.39 -17.00
N GLY A 174 -12.51 -5.36 -16.89
CA GLY A 174 -13.21 -5.68 -15.66
C GLY A 174 -13.30 -4.50 -14.69
N ALA A 175 -13.56 -4.79 -13.40
CA ALA A 175 -13.75 -3.78 -12.38
C ALA A 175 -12.40 -3.15 -11.95
N VAL A 176 -12.34 -1.82 -11.94
CA VAL A 176 -11.18 -1.05 -11.51
C VAL A 176 -11.52 -0.30 -10.23
N PRO A 177 -10.66 -0.36 -9.19
CA PRO A 177 -10.88 0.38 -7.96
C PRO A 177 -10.93 1.89 -8.23
N THR A 178 -11.83 2.58 -7.54
CA THR A 178 -11.92 4.05 -7.57
C THR A 178 -11.64 4.65 -6.21
N ASN A 179 -11.25 5.91 -6.18
CA ASN A 179 -11.16 6.72 -4.96
C ASN A 179 -12.39 7.62 -4.79
N LEU A 180 -13.38 7.51 -5.66
CA LEU A 180 -14.63 8.24 -5.54
C LEU A 180 -15.47 7.68 -4.38
N PRO A 181 -16.22 8.52 -3.65
CA PRO A 181 -17.15 8.08 -2.61
C PRO A 181 -18.18 7.09 -3.13
N LEU A 182 -18.42 6.02 -2.38
CA LEU A 182 -19.51 5.08 -2.63
C LEU A 182 -20.74 5.54 -1.86
N VAL A 183 -21.46 6.52 -2.42
CA VAL A 183 -22.67 7.08 -1.81
C VAL A 183 -23.75 6.01 -1.65
N GLY A 184 -24.41 6.00 -0.48
CA GLY A 184 -25.44 5.01 -0.13
C GLY A 184 -24.90 3.71 0.47
N ALA A 185 -23.58 3.50 0.51
CA ALA A 185 -23.01 2.41 1.28
C ALA A 185 -23.23 2.63 2.79
N THR A 186 -23.33 1.54 3.55
CA THR A 186 -23.37 1.59 5.01
C THR A 186 -22.07 1.05 5.58
N VAL A 187 -21.66 1.65 6.69
CA VAL A 187 -20.50 1.20 7.49
C VAL A 187 -21.00 0.98 8.91
N GLU A 188 -20.72 -0.19 9.45
CA GLU A 188 -20.91 -0.50 10.86
C GLU A 188 -19.59 -0.95 11.47
N LEU A 189 -19.29 -0.50 12.69
CA LEU A 189 -18.12 -0.91 13.44
C LEU A 189 -18.54 -1.72 14.65
N TYR A 190 -17.89 -2.85 14.84
CA TYR A 190 -18.07 -3.70 16.01
C TYR A 190 -16.74 -3.85 16.74
N ALA A 191 -16.75 -3.70 18.06
CA ALA A 191 -15.64 -4.20 18.88
C ALA A 191 -15.65 -5.73 18.80
N ILE A 192 -14.46 -6.35 18.76
CA ILE A 192 -14.33 -7.80 18.65
C ILE A 192 -13.48 -8.38 19.78
N GLU A 193 -13.77 -9.62 20.13
CA GLU A 193 -12.93 -10.42 21.04
C GLU A 193 -11.63 -10.80 20.31
N PRO A 194 -10.44 -10.47 20.87
CA PRO A 194 -9.16 -10.60 20.16
C PRO A 194 -8.75 -12.03 19.77
N ARG A 195 -9.29 -13.06 20.44
CA ARG A 195 -8.93 -14.47 20.20
C ARG A 195 -9.89 -15.20 19.28
N THR A 196 -11.14 -14.75 19.18
CA THR A 196 -12.17 -15.43 18.38
C THR A 196 -12.66 -14.62 17.19
N GLY A 197 -12.42 -13.28 17.19
CA GLY A 197 -12.97 -12.36 16.20
C GLY A 197 -14.48 -12.16 16.33
N GLU A 198 -15.11 -12.64 17.40
CA GLU A 198 -16.55 -12.49 17.65
C GLU A 198 -16.87 -11.07 18.06
N ARG A 199 -18.04 -10.59 17.65
CA ARG A 199 -18.53 -9.26 18.01
C ARG A 199 -18.87 -9.19 19.49
N VAL A 200 -18.47 -8.10 20.13
CA VAL A 200 -18.81 -7.80 21.51
C VAL A 200 -19.92 -6.77 21.52
N GLY A 201 -21.16 -7.23 21.70
CA GLY A 201 -22.34 -6.36 21.76
C GLY A 201 -22.78 -5.82 20.40
N ALA A 202 -23.50 -4.70 20.42
CA ALA A 202 -24.02 -4.01 19.25
C ALA A 202 -22.94 -3.19 18.53
N ALA A 203 -23.26 -2.69 17.34
CA ALA A 203 -22.40 -1.78 16.61
C ALA A 203 -22.09 -0.53 17.45
N VAL A 204 -20.80 -0.22 17.60
CA VAL A 204 -20.31 0.96 18.34
C VAL A 204 -20.32 2.22 17.48
N HIS A 205 -20.45 2.06 16.17
CA HIS A 205 -20.60 3.14 15.19
C HIS A 205 -21.35 2.64 13.97
N SER A 206 -22.19 3.50 13.40
CA SER A 206 -22.89 3.21 12.13
C SER A 206 -23.06 4.50 11.35
N LYS A 207 -22.85 4.44 10.03
CA LYS A 207 -23.03 5.60 9.14
C LYS A 207 -23.41 5.16 7.73
N THR A 208 -24.35 5.88 7.12
CA THR A 208 -24.58 5.83 5.67
C THR A 208 -23.71 6.86 4.98
N ILE A 209 -23.01 6.45 3.95
CA ILE A 209 -22.04 7.27 3.20
C ILE A 209 -22.75 8.27 2.31
N VAL A 210 -22.39 9.52 2.44
CA VAL A 210 -22.86 10.64 1.62
C VAL A 210 -21.76 11.14 0.66
N ALA A 211 -21.99 12.26 -0.01
CA ALA A 211 -21.15 12.75 -1.09
C ALA A 211 -19.68 13.03 -0.73
N ASP A 212 -19.36 13.31 0.53
CA ASP A 212 -17.98 13.48 1.01
C ASP A 212 -17.22 12.15 1.16
N GLY A 213 -17.95 11.03 1.18
CA GLY A 213 -17.41 9.69 1.31
C GLY A 213 -16.97 9.32 2.73
N ALA A 214 -17.03 10.23 3.69
CA ALA A 214 -16.50 10.03 5.03
C ALA A 214 -17.37 9.07 5.85
N TRP A 215 -16.73 8.08 6.51
CA TRP A 215 -17.43 7.16 7.41
C TRP A 215 -17.32 7.56 8.89
N GLY A 216 -16.31 8.33 9.27
CA GLY A 216 -16.12 8.86 10.61
C GLY A 216 -16.74 10.26 10.80
N PRO A 217 -16.36 11.00 11.84
CA PRO A 217 -15.37 10.61 12.84
C PRO A 217 -15.90 9.58 13.86
N PHE A 218 -15.04 8.67 14.27
CA PHE A 218 -15.32 7.68 15.30
C PHE A 218 -14.28 7.75 16.43
N LYS A 219 -14.70 7.89 17.67
CA LYS A 219 -13.82 7.86 18.83
C LYS A 219 -13.54 6.41 19.22
N ALA A 220 -12.33 5.94 18.94
CA ALA A 220 -11.92 4.57 19.16
C ALA A 220 -11.18 4.39 20.50
N ASP A 221 -11.31 3.20 21.08
CA ASP A 221 -10.40 2.73 22.11
C ASP A 221 -9.08 2.31 21.44
N PRO A 222 -7.92 2.86 21.83
CA PRO A 222 -6.64 2.56 21.20
C PRO A 222 -6.16 1.12 21.40
N GLN A 223 -6.78 0.34 22.29
CA GLN A 223 -6.46 -1.06 22.56
C GLN A 223 -7.46 -2.04 21.94
N ALA A 224 -8.64 -1.56 21.55
CA ALA A 224 -9.69 -2.41 20.99
C ALA A 224 -9.36 -2.80 19.54
N ARG A 225 -9.80 -4.00 19.17
CA ARG A 225 -9.84 -4.45 17.78
C ARG A 225 -11.24 -4.26 17.23
N TYR A 226 -11.31 -3.92 15.97
CA TYR A 226 -12.58 -3.64 15.33
C TYR A 226 -12.77 -4.46 14.06
N GLU A 227 -14.01 -4.89 13.86
CA GLU A 227 -14.54 -5.31 12.58
C GLU A 227 -15.28 -4.14 11.95
N PHE A 228 -14.93 -3.78 10.72
CA PHE A 228 -15.63 -2.82 9.89
C PHE A 228 -16.48 -3.62 8.90
N VAL A 229 -17.79 -3.42 8.94
CA VAL A 229 -18.73 -4.09 8.04
C VAL A 229 -19.22 -3.08 7.01
N LEU A 230 -18.97 -3.37 5.75
CA LEU A 230 -19.37 -2.53 4.63
C LEU A 230 -20.45 -3.24 3.84
N ALA A 231 -21.59 -2.58 3.62
CA ALA A 231 -22.62 -3.09 2.73
C ALA A 231 -23.02 -2.01 1.70
N ALA A 232 -23.15 -2.41 0.45
CA ALA A 232 -23.62 -1.55 -0.63
C ALA A 232 -24.30 -2.36 -1.73
N PRO A 233 -25.32 -1.81 -2.43
CA PRO A 233 -25.96 -2.50 -3.54
C PRO A 233 -24.96 -2.91 -4.64
N GLY A 234 -25.02 -4.16 -5.09
CA GLY A 234 -24.15 -4.70 -6.14
C GLY A 234 -22.75 -5.10 -5.68
N TYR A 235 -22.47 -5.08 -4.37
CA TYR A 235 -21.24 -5.54 -3.75
C TYR A 235 -21.51 -6.66 -2.74
N ALA A 236 -20.47 -7.38 -2.38
CA ALA A 236 -20.51 -8.29 -1.25
C ALA A 236 -20.43 -7.49 0.07
N THR A 237 -21.11 -7.95 1.10
CA THR A 237 -20.87 -7.47 2.46
C THR A 237 -19.42 -7.81 2.82
N THR A 238 -18.66 -6.77 3.07
CA THR A 238 -17.21 -6.88 3.27
C THR A 238 -16.88 -6.68 4.74
N HIS A 239 -16.35 -7.71 5.38
CA HIS A 239 -15.96 -7.72 6.79
C HIS A 239 -14.46 -7.48 6.89
N ILE A 240 -14.05 -6.29 7.36
CA ILE A 240 -12.63 -5.91 7.46
C ILE A 240 -12.21 -5.91 8.92
N TYR A 241 -11.28 -6.80 9.26
CA TYR A 241 -10.68 -6.91 10.58
C TYR A 241 -9.35 -6.17 10.59
N ARG A 242 -9.08 -5.40 11.64
CA ARG A 242 -7.83 -4.63 11.79
C ARG A 242 -7.28 -4.74 13.22
N SER A 243 -5.97 -4.60 13.31
CA SER A 243 -5.26 -4.43 14.57
C SER A 243 -5.63 -3.10 15.24
N PRO A 244 -5.40 -2.94 16.56
CA PRO A 244 -5.68 -1.69 17.27
C PRO A 244 -5.01 -0.47 16.63
N PHE A 245 -5.65 0.67 16.75
CA PHE A 245 -5.13 1.94 16.26
C PHE A 245 -4.52 2.73 17.42
N PRO A 246 -3.18 2.78 17.53
CA PRO A 246 -2.56 3.50 18.64
C PRO A 246 -2.64 5.02 18.49
N ARG A 247 -3.01 5.53 17.32
CA ARG A 247 -3.09 6.95 17.00
C ARG A 247 -4.29 7.28 16.13
N SER A 248 -4.74 8.52 16.24
CA SER A 248 -5.76 9.08 15.35
C SER A 248 -5.35 9.02 13.89
N SER A 249 -6.32 8.77 13.01
CA SER A 249 -6.08 8.68 11.56
C SER A 249 -7.31 9.13 10.78
N GLY A 250 -7.11 10.07 9.86
CA GLY A 250 -8.13 10.50 8.88
C GLY A 250 -8.05 9.76 7.54
N ILE A 251 -7.22 8.71 7.46
CA ILE A 251 -7.00 7.94 6.22
C ILE A 251 -7.26 6.44 6.40
N VAL A 252 -8.16 6.07 7.30
CA VAL A 252 -8.66 4.70 7.44
C VAL A 252 -9.66 4.45 6.30
N ASN A 253 -9.13 4.38 5.07
CA ASN A 253 -9.95 4.22 3.89
C ASN A 253 -10.41 2.77 3.77
N LEU A 254 -11.69 2.60 3.47
CA LEU A 254 -12.37 1.32 3.36
C LEU A 254 -12.85 1.12 1.93
N ARG A 255 -12.84 -0.12 1.45
CA ARG A 255 -13.34 -0.46 0.13
C ARG A 255 -14.22 -1.70 0.19
N VAL A 256 -15.40 -1.59 -0.43
CA VAL A 256 -16.25 -2.76 -0.66
C VAL A 256 -15.64 -3.66 -1.73
N GLU A 257 -16.02 -4.94 -1.74
CA GLU A 257 -15.46 -5.92 -2.66
C GLU A 257 -16.60 -6.66 -3.42
N LYS A 258 -16.24 -7.38 -4.45
CA LYS A 258 -17.11 -8.28 -5.19
C LYS A 258 -16.58 -9.70 -5.13
N ILE A 259 -17.49 -10.67 -4.99
CA ILE A 259 -17.15 -12.06 -5.18
C ILE A 259 -17.08 -12.30 -6.69
N LEU A 260 -15.90 -12.65 -7.17
CA LEU A 260 -15.66 -12.93 -8.58
C LEU A 260 -16.28 -14.29 -8.96
N ASP A 261 -16.60 -14.49 -10.24
CA ASP A 261 -17.16 -15.74 -10.72
C ASP A 261 -16.24 -16.94 -10.43
N ALA A 262 -14.93 -16.73 -10.53
CA ALA A 262 -13.91 -17.73 -10.20
C ALA A 262 -13.82 -18.08 -8.70
N ASP A 263 -14.50 -17.35 -7.84
CA ASP A 263 -14.48 -17.53 -6.38
C ASP A 263 -15.82 -18.07 -5.83
N LYS A 264 -16.84 -18.19 -6.66
CA LYS A 264 -18.19 -18.64 -6.26
C LYS A 264 -18.27 -20.13 -5.86
N ASP A 265 -17.23 -20.88 -6.18
CA ASP A 265 -17.07 -22.27 -5.77
C ASP A 265 -16.59 -22.43 -4.31
N ALA A 266 -16.10 -21.36 -3.69
CA ALA A 266 -15.69 -21.38 -2.29
C ALA A 266 -16.90 -21.27 -1.36
N ALA A 267 -16.88 -21.97 -0.24
CA ALA A 267 -17.88 -21.83 0.81
C ALA A 267 -17.71 -20.53 1.62
N ALA A 268 -16.45 -20.11 1.83
CA ALA A 268 -16.10 -18.82 2.40
C ALA A 268 -14.76 -18.31 1.80
N ILE A 269 -14.56 -16.98 1.84
CA ILE A 269 -13.35 -16.32 1.33
C ILE A 269 -12.77 -15.43 2.42
N VAL A 270 -11.46 -15.61 2.68
CA VAL A 270 -10.71 -14.74 3.57
C VAL A 270 -9.49 -14.18 2.81
N ILE A 271 -9.37 -12.88 2.78
CA ILE A 271 -8.27 -12.19 2.10
C ILE A 271 -7.38 -11.54 3.17
N MET A 272 -6.13 -11.98 3.26
CA MET A 272 -5.12 -11.28 4.06
C MET A 272 -4.43 -10.24 3.18
N THR A 273 -4.37 -8.99 3.63
CA THR A 273 -3.79 -7.90 2.84
C THR A 273 -2.87 -7.02 3.67
N ARG A 274 -1.85 -6.47 3.00
CA ARG A 274 -0.85 -5.57 3.56
C ARG A 274 -0.81 -4.28 2.74
N PRO A 275 -1.62 -3.26 3.07
CA PRO A 275 -1.72 -2.03 2.28
C PRO A 275 -0.42 -1.22 2.20
N ARG A 276 0.43 -1.31 3.24
CA ARG A 276 1.68 -0.53 3.35
C ARG A 276 2.93 -1.29 2.96
N GLY A 277 2.79 -2.50 2.40
CA GLY A 277 3.92 -3.31 1.99
C GLY A 277 3.52 -4.46 1.09
N TYR A 278 4.47 -5.37 0.87
CA TYR A 278 4.29 -6.59 0.12
C TYR A 278 4.72 -7.79 0.94
N PHE A 279 4.11 -8.94 0.68
CA PHE A 279 4.55 -10.23 1.19
C PHE A 279 5.68 -10.80 0.33
N GLY A 280 6.67 -11.41 0.97
CA GLY A 280 7.76 -12.11 0.31
C GLY A 280 8.37 -13.19 1.20
N LEU A 281 8.56 -14.39 0.68
CA LEU A 281 9.21 -15.52 1.37
C LEU A 281 10.63 -15.69 0.82
N PRO A 282 11.65 -15.98 1.65
CA PRO A 282 11.61 -16.20 3.10
C PRO A 282 11.84 -14.93 3.93
N ARG A 283 11.79 -13.73 3.33
CA ARG A 283 12.01 -12.46 4.03
C ARG A 283 11.07 -12.32 5.24
N ASP A 284 9.80 -12.65 5.03
CA ASP A 284 8.74 -12.48 6.02
C ASP A 284 8.36 -13.81 6.67
N SER A 285 8.04 -13.78 7.96
CA SER A 285 7.37 -14.87 8.67
C SER A 285 5.87 -14.67 8.55
N ILE A 286 5.20 -15.43 7.67
CA ILE A 286 3.78 -15.23 7.36
C ILE A 286 3.00 -16.54 7.38
N SER A 287 1.76 -16.46 7.87
CA SER A 287 0.80 -17.55 7.73
C SER A 287 -0.63 -17.03 7.59
N LEU A 288 -1.47 -17.81 6.92
CA LEU A 288 -2.90 -17.60 6.84
C LEU A 288 -3.58 -18.93 7.16
N ASP A 289 -4.37 -18.95 8.23
CA ASP A 289 -5.01 -20.17 8.74
C ASP A 289 -4.00 -21.33 9.02
N GLY A 290 -2.85 -20.97 9.59
CA GLY A 290 -1.77 -21.91 9.94
C GLY A 290 -0.96 -22.47 8.77
N LYS A 291 -1.15 -21.95 7.55
CA LYS A 291 -0.46 -22.39 6.32
C LYS A 291 0.25 -21.22 5.63
N ASN A 292 1.15 -21.55 4.72
CA ASN A 292 1.70 -20.53 3.82
C ASN A 292 0.57 -19.87 3.03
N PRO A 293 0.52 -18.52 2.97
CA PRO A 293 -0.56 -17.84 2.29
C PRO A 293 -0.55 -18.13 0.78
N PRO A 294 -1.71 -18.50 0.18
CA PRO A 294 -1.79 -18.77 -1.24
C PRO A 294 -1.30 -17.60 -2.11
N GLY A 295 -0.56 -17.91 -3.18
CA GLY A 295 -0.13 -16.90 -4.16
C GLY A 295 1.01 -15.98 -3.70
N VAL A 296 1.60 -16.21 -2.53
CA VAL A 296 2.80 -15.47 -2.10
C VAL A 296 4.04 -16.16 -2.66
N PRO A 297 4.81 -15.47 -3.53
CA PRO A 297 5.99 -16.08 -4.16
C PRO A 297 7.18 -16.13 -3.21
N SER A 298 8.11 -17.05 -3.50
CA SER A 298 9.46 -16.99 -2.93
C SER A 298 10.29 -15.96 -3.69
N GLY A 299 11.20 -15.28 -2.99
CA GLY A 299 12.09 -14.26 -3.54
C GLY A 299 11.62 -12.85 -3.24
N VAL A 300 11.58 -12.01 -4.25
CA VAL A 300 11.24 -10.59 -4.09
C VAL A 300 9.82 -10.39 -3.53
N ALA A 301 9.69 -9.57 -2.51
CA ALA A 301 8.39 -9.21 -1.96
C ALA A 301 7.55 -8.43 -2.97
N GLY A 302 6.48 -9.05 -3.47
CA GLY A 302 5.81 -8.54 -4.65
C GLY A 302 4.28 -8.52 -4.63
N VAL A 303 3.62 -9.26 -3.75
CA VAL A 303 2.15 -9.32 -3.65
C VAL A 303 1.66 -8.69 -2.35
N ALA A 304 0.61 -7.90 -2.42
CA ALA A 304 0.06 -7.19 -1.25
C ALA A 304 -1.13 -7.92 -0.62
N SER A 305 -1.60 -9.00 -1.22
CA SER A 305 -2.74 -9.76 -0.72
C SER A 305 -2.62 -11.24 -1.04
N SER A 306 -3.21 -12.06 -0.19
CA SER A 306 -3.35 -13.50 -0.36
C SER A 306 -4.81 -13.88 -0.11
N LYS A 307 -5.39 -14.67 -1.00
CA LYS A 307 -6.78 -15.10 -0.93
C LYS A 307 -6.84 -16.59 -0.55
N LEU A 308 -7.51 -16.86 0.55
CA LEU A 308 -7.81 -18.22 1.02
C LEU A 308 -9.27 -18.54 0.72
N LYS A 309 -9.49 -19.63 -0.02
CA LYS A 309 -10.81 -20.23 -0.24
C LYS A 309 -11.01 -21.36 0.78
N LEU A 310 -12.12 -21.31 1.50
CA LEU A 310 -12.48 -22.31 2.49
C LEU A 310 -13.59 -23.21 1.94
N GLY A 311 -13.53 -24.49 2.26
CA GLY A 311 -14.56 -25.49 1.95
C GLY A 311 -15.74 -25.51 2.92
N GLU A 312 -15.67 -24.73 4.00
CA GLU A 312 -16.67 -24.70 5.07
C GLU A 312 -17.40 -23.35 5.08
N ALA A 313 -18.73 -23.38 5.07
CA ALA A 313 -19.57 -22.18 5.13
C ALA A 313 -19.77 -21.65 6.57
N ALA A 314 -19.58 -22.54 7.59
CA ALA A 314 -19.71 -22.13 8.99
C ALA A 314 -18.70 -21.04 9.35
N SER A 315 -19.20 -19.95 9.96
CA SER A 315 -18.33 -18.90 10.44
C SER A 315 -17.40 -19.41 11.53
N ARG A 316 -16.09 -19.25 11.32
CA ARG A 316 -15.06 -19.64 12.30
C ARG A 316 -13.92 -18.63 12.34
N PRO A 317 -13.12 -18.62 13.42
CA PRO A 317 -11.91 -17.81 13.47
C PRO A 317 -10.91 -18.18 12.37
N VAL A 318 -10.28 -17.18 11.78
CA VAL A 318 -9.16 -17.33 10.84
C VAL A 318 -8.04 -16.42 11.30
N LEU A 319 -6.85 -16.98 11.53
CA LEU A 319 -5.66 -16.25 11.96
C LEU A 319 -4.78 -15.89 10.76
N GLY A 320 -4.50 -14.62 10.60
CA GLY A 320 -3.41 -14.11 9.78
C GLY A 320 -2.23 -13.69 10.64
N THR A 321 -1.01 -14.04 10.23
CA THR A 321 0.22 -13.56 10.88
C THR A 321 1.15 -12.92 9.85
N PHE A 322 1.82 -11.87 10.26
CA PHE A 322 2.89 -11.24 9.49
C PHE A 322 3.95 -10.73 10.47
N ASN A 323 5.11 -11.38 10.47
CA ASN A 323 6.15 -11.15 11.46
C ASN A 323 5.55 -11.20 12.89
N ASP A 324 5.59 -10.11 13.64
CA ASP A 324 5.06 -10.05 15.01
C ASP A 324 3.55 -9.71 15.06
N GLU A 325 2.95 -9.29 13.95
CA GLU A 325 1.53 -8.95 13.91
C GLU A 325 0.66 -10.21 13.81
N ARG A 326 -0.36 -10.28 14.67
CA ARG A 326 -1.36 -11.36 14.71
C ARG A 326 -2.75 -10.76 14.65
N LEU A 327 -3.50 -11.12 13.62
CA LEU A 327 -4.86 -10.63 13.40
C LEU A 327 -5.82 -11.81 13.23
N ILE A 328 -6.86 -11.84 14.05
CA ILE A 328 -7.93 -12.81 13.94
C ILE A 328 -9.18 -12.11 13.44
N GLY A 329 -9.77 -12.66 12.39
CA GLY A 329 -11.10 -12.35 11.93
C GLY A 329 -11.94 -13.61 11.83
N ARG A 330 -13.12 -13.51 11.25
CA ARG A 330 -14.03 -14.65 11.02
C ARG A 330 -14.28 -14.83 9.53
N SER A 331 -14.46 -16.08 9.13
CA SER A 331 -14.98 -16.40 7.80
C SER A 331 -16.49 -16.14 7.73
N TRP A 332 -16.98 -15.74 6.56
CA TRP A 332 -18.40 -15.51 6.28
C TRP A 332 -18.81 -16.21 5.00
N PRO A 333 -20.05 -16.73 4.91
CA PRO A 333 -20.48 -17.56 3.77
C PRO A 333 -20.57 -16.78 2.47
N VAL A 334 -19.94 -17.29 1.42
CA VAL A 334 -20.09 -16.77 0.05
C VAL A 334 -21.52 -16.84 -0.43
N ALA A 335 -22.28 -17.85 -0.01
CA ALA A 335 -23.70 -17.99 -0.33
C ALA A 335 -24.57 -16.82 0.15
N ASN A 336 -24.15 -16.11 1.21
CA ASN A 336 -24.80 -14.90 1.70
C ASN A 336 -24.29 -13.63 1.00
N ASN A 337 -23.45 -13.76 -0.01
CA ASN A 337 -22.71 -12.67 -0.63
C ASN A 337 -21.84 -11.90 0.37
N GLU A 338 -21.05 -12.63 1.17
CA GLU A 338 -20.18 -12.10 2.21
C GLU A 338 -18.73 -12.57 2.01
N LEU A 339 -17.76 -11.77 2.43
CA LEU A 339 -16.34 -12.12 2.45
C LEU A 339 -15.57 -11.33 3.52
N SER A 340 -14.37 -11.81 3.86
CA SER A 340 -13.56 -11.22 4.94
C SER A 340 -12.22 -10.71 4.44
N TYR A 341 -11.77 -9.63 5.07
CA TYR A 341 -10.42 -9.11 4.99
C TYR A 341 -9.72 -9.14 6.35
N LEU A 342 -8.51 -9.64 6.38
CA LEU A 342 -7.56 -9.43 7.46
C LEU A 342 -6.57 -8.38 6.97
N GLU A 343 -6.78 -7.12 7.36
CA GLU A 343 -5.95 -6.01 6.90
C GLU A 343 -4.86 -5.70 7.92
N LEU A 344 -3.64 -6.09 7.57
CA LEU A 344 -2.46 -5.93 8.40
C LEU A 344 -1.97 -4.48 8.40
N THR A 345 -1.45 -4.05 9.53
CA THR A 345 -0.96 -2.68 9.74
C THR A 345 0.49 -2.54 9.26
N TYR A 346 1.32 -3.57 9.46
CA TYR A 346 2.77 -3.58 9.26
C TYR A 346 3.23 -4.25 7.98
#